data_9a2d8fc190b4682a4eeb09c782864f50
#
_entry.id   9a2d8fc190b4682a4eeb09c782864f50
#
_cell.length_a   1.000
_cell.length_b   1.000
_cell.length_c   1.000
_cell.angle_alpha   90.00
_cell.angle_beta   90.00
_cell.angle_gamma   90.00
#
_symmetry.space_group_name_H-M   'P 1'
#
loop_
_entity.id
_entity.type
_entity.pdbx_description
1 polymer ?
#
loop_
_entity_poly.entity_id
_entity_poly.type
_entity_poly.pdbx_seq_one_letter_code
_entity_poly.pdbx_strand_id
1 'polypeptide(L)'
;MSTTFDQLFEEIEVEARAEGPDAVRDLEAKQLKYRMLSALVTRRHELHLTQQQLAQRAGIAQTEISRIERGRKSPTIDTFTTLAAALDLGFTPARSRRRAAAV
;
A
#
# COMPACT_ATOMS: atom_id res chain seq x y z
N MET A 1 15.33 -14.55 1.39
CA MET A 1 15.48 -14.05 1.46
C MET A 1 14.98 -13.06 1.34
N SER A 2 14.87 -12.57 1.50
CA SER A 2 14.03 -11.72 1.41
C SER A 2 14.55 -10.52 1.75
N THR A 3 15.15 -9.96 0.89
CA THR A 3 15.35 -8.83 0.86
C THR A 3 14.29 -8.21 0.78
N THR A 4 13.92 -7.74 1.31
CA THR A 4 12.77 -7.36 1.44
C THR A 4 12.68 -5.94 1.23
N PHE A 5 11.49 -5.52 0.97
CA PHE A 5 11.13 -4.14 1.00
C PHE A 5 11.55 -3.54 2.33
N ASP A 6 11.50 -4.27 3.43
CA ASP A 6 11.88 -3.75 4.74
C ASP A 6 13.34 -3.32 4.77
N GLN A 7 14.24 -4.12 4.21
CA GLN A 7 15.65 -3.75 4.14
C GLN A 7 15.87 -2.57 3.21
N LEU A 8 15.20 -2.57 2.08
CA LEU A 8 15.30 -1.47 1.13
C LEU A 8 14.81 -0.17 1.76
N PHE A 9 13.68 -0.23 2.44
CA PHE A 9 13.13 0.96 3.10
C PHE A 9 14.04 1.44 4.22
N GLU A 10 14.73 0.55 4.91
CA GLU A 10 15.67 0.97 5.93
C GLU A 10 16.82 1.78 5.34
N GLU A 11 17.37 1.35 4.23
CA GLU A 11 18.44 2.08 3.56
C GLU A 11 17.96 3.43 3.06
N ILE A 12 16.80 3.46 2.45
CA ILE A 12 16.22 4.70 1.95
C ILE A 12 15.90 5.64 3.11
N GLU A 13 15.49 5.08 4.24
CA GLU A 13 15.16 5.87 5.40
C GLU A 13 16.39 6.58 5.97
N VAL A 14 17.53 5.90 6.00
CA VAL A 14 18.75 6.52 6.44
C VAL A 14 19.11 7.70 5.53
N GLU A 15 18.97 7.51 4.23
CA GLU A 15 19.25 8.60 3.28
C GLU A 15 18.26 9.75 3.46
N ALA A 16 16.98 9.44 3.67
CA ALA A 16 15.97 10.46 3.85
C ALA A 16 16.22 11.29 5.11
N ARG A 17 16.67 10.65 6.18
CA ARG A 17 16.99 11.38 7.41
C ARG A 17 18.12 12.36 7.20
N ALA A 18 19.10 11.98 6.37
CA ALA A 18 20.19 12.87 6.06
C ALA A 18 19.75 14.06 5.22
N GLU A 19 18.67 13.91 4.44
CA GLU A 19 18.16 15.00 3.62
C GLU A 19 17.22 15.92 4.38
N GLY A 20 16.70 15.52 5.50
CA GLY A 20 15.89 16.38 6.34
C GLY A 20 14.45 15.92 6.54
N PRO A 21 13.64 16.69 7.29
CA PRO A 21 12.28 16.28 7.69
C PRO A 21 11.31 16.10 6.53
N ASP A 22 11.43 16.91 5.48
CA ASP A 22 10.52 16.78 4.35
C ASP A 22 10.74 15.46 3.60
N ALA A 23 12.01 15.06 3.45
CA ALA A 23 12.33 13.79 2.81
C ALA A 23 11.83 12.62 3.65
N VAL A 24 11.91 12.74 4.97
CA VAL A 24 11.41 11.70 5.86
C VAL A 24 9.88 11.56 5.73
N ARG A 25 9.16 12.67 5.69
CA ARG A 25 7.71 12.63 5.53
C ARG A 25 7.31 12.02 4.20
N ASP A 26 8.03 12.36 3.12
CA ASP A 26 7.75 11.79 1.81
C ASP A 26 7.95 10.28 1.82
N LEU A 27 9.01 9.82 2.46
CA LEU A 27 9.27 8.39 2.54
C LEU A 27 8.20 7.69 3.36
N GLU A 28 7.79 8.28 4.49
CA GLU A 28 6.74 7.70 5.33
C GLU A 28 5.43 7.56 4.57
N ALA A 29 5.10 8.57 3.74
CA ALA A 29 3.90 8.51 2.91
C ALA A 29 3.97 7.37 1.90
N LYS A 30 5.13 7.16 1.28
CA LYS A 30 5.31 6.07 0.33
C LYS A 30 5.23 4.71 1.01
N GLN A 31 5.80 4.60 2.21
CA GLN A 31 5.73 3.37 2.98
C GLN A 31 4.29 3.05 3.36
N LEU A 32 3.52 4.06 3.76
CA LEU A 32 2.12 3.87 4.10
C LEU A 32 1.33 3.43 2.88
N LYS A 33 1.56 4.08 1.74
CA LYS A 33 0.89 3.69 0.51
C LYS A 33 1.20 2.24 0.15
N TYR A 34 2.46 1.85 0.26
CA TYR A 34 2.86 0.47 -0.02
C TYR A 34 2.10 -0.51 0.89
N ARG A 35 2.01 -0.21 2.20
CA ARG A 35 1.30 -1.09 3.12
C ARG A 35 -0.18 -1.20 2.76
N MET A 36 -0.80 -0.09 2.37
CA MET A 36 -2.21 -0.09 1.99
C MET A 36 -2.45 -0.93 0.73
N LEU A 37 -1.60 -0.76 -0.28
CA LEU A 37 -1.75 -1.52 -1.52
C LEU A 37 -1.44 -3.00 -1.30
N SER A 38 -0.44 -3.30 -0.48
CA SER A 38 -0.10 -4.69 -0.16
C SER A 38 -1.24 -5.39 0.57
N ALA A 39 -1.98 -4.66 1.41
CA ALA A 39 -3.12 -5.22 2.11
C ALA A 39 -4.20 -5.69 1.12
N LEU A 40 -4.42 -4.94 0.04
CA LEU A 40 -5.37 -5.37 -0.99
C LEU A 40 -4.93 -6.67 -1.66
N VAL A 41 -3.65 -6.76 -2.02
CA VAL A 41 -3.11 -7.94 -2.68
C VAL A 41 -3.17 -9.17 -1.76
N THR A 42 -2.75 -8.99 -0.53
CA THR A 42 -2.75 -10.06 0.46
C THR A 42 -4.18 -10.58 0.69
N ARG A 43 -5.14 -9.65 0.83
CA ARG A 43 -6.51 -10.04 1.07
C ARG A 43 -7.12 -10.77 -0.13
N ARG A 44 -6.78 -10.32 -1.34
CA ARG A 44 -7.24 -11.01 -2.55
C ARG A 44 -6.77 -12.47 -2.54
N HIS A 45 -5.49 -12.67 -2.19
CA HIS A 45 -4.93 -14.03 -2.12
C HIS A 45 -5.55 -14.86 -1.01
N GLU A 46 -5.80 -14.25 0.14
CA GLU A 46 -6.48 -14.96 1.24
C GLU A 46 -7.86 -15.47 0.85
N LEU A 47 -8.55 -14.70 0.01
CA LEU A 47 -9.87 -15.08 -0.47
C LEU A 47 -9.81 -15.97 -1.71
N HIS A 48 -8.61 -16.32 -2.16
CA HIS A 48 -8.40 -17.15 -3.35
C HIS A 48 -9.05 -16.57 -4.61
N LEU A 49 -9.02 -15.24 -4.72
CA LEU A 49 -9.60 -14.58 -5.89
C LEU A 49 -8.52 -14.27 -6.90
N THR A 50 -8.83 -14.49 -8.19
CA THR A 50 -7.97 -14.00 -9.25
C THR A 50 -8.20 -12.51 -9.44
N GLN A 51 -7.29 -11.85 -10.16
CA GLN A 51 -7.49 -10.44 -10.50
C GLN A 51 -8.79 -10.25 -11.30
N GLN A 52 -9.11 -11.20 -12.18
CA GLN A 52 -10.33 -11.12 -12.96
C GLN A 52 -11.58 -11.23 -12.09
N GLN A 53 -11.56 -12.13 -11.11
CA GLN A 53 -12.68 -12.27 -10.19
C GLN A 53 -12.86 -11.01 -9.35
N LEU A 54 -11.77 -10.42 -8.89
CA LEU A 54 -11.84 -9.16 -8.16
C LEU A 54 -12.39 -8.05 -9.06
N ALA A 55 -11.95 -8.02 -10.31
CA ALA A 55 -12.44 -7.03 -11.27
C ALA A 55 -13.97 -7.11 -11.41
N GLN A 56 -14.49 -8.33 -11.50
CA GLN A 56 -15.92 -8.53 -11.59
C GLN A 56 -16.65 -8.09 -10.32
N ARG A 57 -16.10 -8.40 -9.16
CA ARG A 57 -16.72 -8.00 -7.91
C ARG A 57 -16.72 -6.50 -7.72
N ALA A 58 -15.63 -5.85 -8.08
CA ALA A 58 -15.46 -4.43 -7.82
C ALA A 58 -15.99 -3.53 -8.92
N GLY A 59 -16.25 -4.09 -10.10
CA GLY A 59 -16.65 -3.27 -11.24
C GLY A 59 -15.49 -2.41 -11.74
N ILE A 60 -14.27 -2.90 -11.61
CA ILE A 60 -13.05 -2.19 -12.03
C ILE A 60 -12.35 -3.07 -13.07
N ALA A 61 -11.79 -2.46 -14.09
CA ALA A 61 -11.10 -3.21 -15.14
C ALA A 61 -9.93 -4.01 -14.59
N GLN A 62 -9.78 -5.24 -15.04
CA GLN A 62 -8.68 -6.10 -14.59
C GLN A 62 -7.32 -5.47 -14.90
N THR A 63 -7.20 -4.78 -16.05
CA THR A 63 -5.95 -4.12 -16.40
C THR A 63 -5.58 -3.05 -15.39
N GLU A 64 -6.56 -2.36 -14.85
CA GLU A 64 -6.30 -1.36 -13.81
C GLU A 64 -5.85 -2.03 -12.51
N ILE A 65 -6.51 -3.11 -12.11
CA ILE A 65 -6.11 -3.87 -10.92
C ILE A 65 -4.67 -4.37 -11.07
N SER A 66 -4.34 -4.90 -12.25
CA SER A 66 -3.00 -5.39 -12.52
C SER A 66 -1.95 -4.28 -12.36
N ARG A 67 -2.23 -3.09 -12.88
CA ARG A 67 -1.30 -1.96 -12.77
C ARG A 67 -1.14 -1.51 -11.32
N ILE A 68 -2.23 -1.49 -10.57
CA ILE A 68 -2.19 -1.12 -9.16
C ILE A 68 -1.34 -2.14 -8.38
N GLU A 69 -1.57 -3.42 -8.61
CA GLU A 69 -0.85 -4.46 -7.88
C GLU A 69 0.63 -4.48 -8.21
N ARG A 70 0.98 -4.07 -9.44
CA ARG A 70 2.38 -4.00 -9.84
C ARG A 70 3.05 -2.70 -9.42
N GLY A 71 2.33 -1.82 -8.77
CA GLY A 71 2.87 -0.53 -8.35
C GLY A 71 3.05 0.46 -9.48
N ARG A 72 2.39 0.22 -10.64
CA ARG A 72 2.52 1.11 -11.79
C ARG A 72 1.47 2.19 -11.83
N LYS A 73 0.44 2.08 -11.00
CA LYS A 73 -0.61 3.08 -10.93
C LYS A 73 -1.04 3.22 -9.50
N SER A 74 -1.16 4.45 -9.02
CA SER A 74 -1.73 4.71 -7.70
C SER A 74 -3.22 4.88 -7.87
N PRO A 75 -4.03 4.12 -7.17
CA PRO A 75 -5.48 4.27 -7.27
C PRO A 75 -5.92 5.58 -6.64
N THR A 76 -7.03 6.10 -7.12
CA THR A 76 -7.71 7.17 -6.39
C THR A 76 -8.28 6.57 -5.11
N ILE A 77 -8.67 7.43 -4.18
CA ILE A 77 -9.27 6.92 -2.94
C ILE A 77 -10.58 6.18 -3.26
N ASP A 78 -11.33 6.64 -4.27
CA ASP A 78 -12.56 5.95 -4.66
C ASP A 78 -12.27 4.55 -5.18
N THR A 79 -11.29 4.40 -6.04
CA THR A 79 -10.91 3.09 -6.55
C THR A 79 -10.39 2.20 -5.41
N PHE A 80 -9.57 2.75 -4.53
CA PHE A 80 -9.02 1.99 -3.42
C PHE A 80 -10.12 1.47 -2.51
N THR A 81 -11.06 2.33 -2.13
CA THR A 81 -12.13 1.93 -1.21
C THR A 81 -13.11 0.97 -1.86
N THR A 82 -13.33 1.09 -3.17
CA THR A 82 -14.14 0.13 -3.90
C THR A 82 -13.49 -1.26 -3.89
N LEU A 83 -12.18 -1.32 -4.11
CA LEU A 83 -11.45 -2.59 -4.04
C LEU A 83 -11.47 -3.17 -2.63
N ALA A 84 -11.24 -2.33 -1.63
CA ALA A 84 -11.25 -2.78 -0.24
C ALA A 84 -12.61 -3.36 0.14
N ALA A 85 -13.69 -2.68 -0.24
CA ALA A 85 -15.04 -3.15 0.03
C ALA A 85 -15.32 -4.49 -0.65
N ALA A 86 -14.87 -4.65 -1.90
CA ALA A 86 -15.04 -5.89 -2.63
C ALA A 86 -14.28 -7.05 -2.00
N LEU A 87 -13.26 -6.74 -1.20
CA LEU A 87 -12.44 -7.73 -0.50
C LEU A 87 -12.84 -7.89 0.97
N ASP A 88 -13.91 -7.26 1.40
CA ASP A 88 -14.33 -7.23 2.81
C ASP A 88 -13.17 -6.77 3.71
N LEU A 89 -12.49 -5.72 3.29
CA LEU A 89 -11.33 -5.22 4.00
C LEU A 89 -11.63 -3.82 4.52
N GLY A 90 -11.44 -3.61 5.79
CA GLY A 90 -11.59 -2.30 6.40
C GLY A 90 -10.25 -1.73 6.83
N PHE A 91 -10.23 -0.44 7.06
CA PHE A 91 -9.02 0.24 7.50
C PHE A 91 -9.38 1.10 8.70
N THR A 92 -8.57 1.03 9.72
CA THR A 92 -8.77 1.83 10.92
C THR A 92 -7.58 2.73 11.11
N PRO A 93 -7.78 4.04 11.21
CA PRO A 93 -6.66 4.95 11.43
C PRO A 93 -6.02 4.71 12.79
N ALA A 94 -4.71 4.81 12.81
CA ALA A 94 -3.95 4.70 14.05
C ALA A 94 -2.79 5.68 13.99
N ARG A 95 -2.30 6.09 15.16
CA ARG A 95 -1.14 6.94 15.18
C ARG A 95 0.06 6.19 14.74
N SER A 96 0.94 6.88 13.98
CA SER A 96 2.21 6.30 13.62
C SER A 96 3.08 6.20 14.86
N ARG A 97 3.64 5.05 15.13
CA ARG A 97 4.54 4.85 16.25
C ARG A 97 5.77 5.73 16.17
N ARG A 98 6.27 5.94 14.96
CA ARG A 98 7.44 6.76 14.80
C ARG A 98 7.18 8.18 15.20
N ARG A 99 6.06 8.72 14.79
CA ARG A 99 5.74 10.10 15.11
C ARG A 99 5.48 10.28 16.59
N ALA A 100 4.82 9.33 17.21
CA ALA A 100 4.60 9.36 18.64
C ALA A 100 5.92 9.32 19.40
N ALA A 101 6.89 8.56 18.92
CA ALA A 101 8.18 8.49 19.57
C ALA A 101 9.03 9.74 19.35
N ALA A 102 8.79 10.46 18.28
CA ALA A 102 9.57 11.66 17.95
C ALA A 102 9.11 12.89 18.67
N VAL A 103 7.98 12.88 19.31
CA VAL A 103 7.48 14.01 20.07
C VAL A 103 7.97 13.99 21.53
#